data_905a6abcf313ce5ea9fec0e09ecffe9a
#
_entry.id   905a6abcf313ce5ea9fec0e09ecffe9a
#
_cell.length_a   1.000
_cell.length_b   1.000
_cell.length_c   1.000
_cell.angle_alpha   90.00
_cell.angle_beta   90.00
_cell.angle_gamma   90.00
#
_symmetry.space_group_name_H-M   'P 1'
#
loop_
_entity.id
_entity.type
_entity.pdbx_description
1 polymer ?
#
loop_
_entity_poly.entity_id
_entity_poly.type
_entity_poly.pdbx_seq_one_letter_code
_entity_poly.pdbx_strand_id
1 'polypeptide(L)'
;MNENLSRRNFFQSSALIAAACAVSGSVPAFAEPVQASVKPSPVHLGLASYTFRSFTRAQLIGFMKQLNLSELNAKDTKDHLPMDPAGETQALTDYAAAGIKLHAAGTIYFPKDEDADIRSKFEYAKRAGISVIVAGDPTPQILPRIEKFVKEYDIRVAILNQGPEDKVWPSPLDVLKAVKNMDPRMGCCIDVGHCERAGTDVVQAIHEVGPRLFDMHIKDLTSFQSKESQVAVGQGIMPIRGMFEALIAIGYKGFVDLEYEIHGDDPMPGVIESFAFMRGVLAGMGYANNA
;
A
#
# COMPACT_ATOMS: atom_id res chain seq x y z
N MET A 1 -45.27 26.67 -20.63
CA MET A 1 -44.28 27.74 -20.90
C MET A 1 -43.00 27.36 -20.17
N ASN A 2 -42.05 26.81 -20.92
CA ASN A 2 -40.73 26.49 -20.40
C ASN A 2 -39.80 27.64 -20.69
N GLU A 3 -39.44 28.40 -19.68
CA GLU A 3 -38.38 29.39 -19.83
C GLU A 3 -37.04 28.72 -19.66
N ASN A 4 -36.29 28.63 -20.75
CA ASN A 4 -34.88 28.22 -20.75
C ASN A 4 -34.03 29.29 -20.05
N LEU A 5 -33.56 29.00 -18.85
CA LEU A 5 -32.56 29.83 -18.16
C LEU A 5 -31.21 29.64 -18.87
N SER A 6 -30.86 30.61 -19.72
CA SER A 6 -29.57 30.63 -20.40
C SER A 6 -28.46 31.06 -19.43
N ARG A 7 -27.26 30.45 -19.57
CA ARG A 7 -26.03 30.80 -18.82
C ARG A 7 -25.69 32.29 -18.88
N ARG A 8 -26.13 32.97 -19.92
CA ARG A 8 -25.93 34.39 -20.13
C ARG A 8 -26.75 35.27 -19.16
N ASN A 9 -27.94 34.82 -18.74
CA ASN A 9 -28.77 35.53 -17.79
C ASN A 9 -28.30 35.40 -16.34
N PHE A 10 -27.56 34.30 -16.02
CA PHE A 10 -26.95 34.14 -14.71
C PHE A 10 -25.84 35.17 -14.43
N PHE A 11 -25.00 35.47 -15.44
CA PHE A 11 -23.95 36.50 -15.30
C PHE A 11 -24.47 37.95 -15.29
N GLN A 12 -25.61 38.21 -15.91
CA GLN A 12 -26.19 39.56 -15.88
C GLN A 12 -26.86 39.89 -14.54
N SER A 13 -27.40 38.88 -13.84
CA SER A 13 -27.98 39.07 -12.50
C SER A 13 -26.91 39.30 -11.43
N SER A 14 -25.69 38.80 -11.62
CA SER A 14 -24.57 39.03 -10.68
C SER A 14 -23.96 40.43 -10.74
N ALA A 15 -24.09 41.12 -11.88
CA ALA A 15 -23.56 42.47 -12.06
C ALA A 15 -24.44 43.58 -11.42
N LEU A 16 -25.72 43.33 -11.16
CA LEU A 16 -26.64 44.28 -10.55
C LEU A 16 -26.58 44.35 -9.03
N ILE A 17 -25.99 43.35 -8.37
CA ILE A 17 -25.81 43.35 -6.91
C ILE A 17 -24.58 44.15 -6.47
N ALA A 18 -23.60 44.35 -7.38
CA ALA A 18 -22.39 45.11 -7.08
C ALA A 18 -22.56 46.65 -7.09
N ALA A 19 -23.69 47.18 -7.61
CA ALA A 19 -23.91 48.62 -7.74
C ALA A 19 -24.69 49.28 -6.59
N ALA A 20 -25.21 48.49 -5.63
CA ALA A 20 -26.06 49.00 -4.53
C ALA A 20 -25.35 49.23 -3.18
N CYS A 21 -24.05 48.91 -3.05
CA CYS A 21 -23.32 49.04 -1.78
C CYS A 21 -22.26 50.14 -1.75
N ALA A 22 -22.46 51.22 -2.48
CA ALA A 22 -21.58 52.39 -2.45
C ALA A 22 -22.12 53.50 -1.56
N VAL A 23 -22.51 53.21 -0.31
CA VAL A 23 -22.70 54.24 0.74
C VAL A 23 -22.21 53.69 2.09
N SER A 24 -21.08 54.28 2.51
CA SER A 24 -20.54 54.39 3.87
C SER A 24 -20.35 53.12 4.72
N GLY A 25 -19.11 52.88 5.08
CA GLY A 25 -18.71 52.16 6.29
C GLY A 25 -18.13 50.79 6.03
N SER A 26 -16.82 50.67 6.19
CA SER A 26 -16.00 49.46 6.44
C SER A 26 -16.55 48.15 5.87
N VAL A 27 -16.14 47.81 4.65
CA VAL A 27 -16.22 46.44 4.14
C VAL A 27 -15.45 45.56 5.12
N PRO A 28 -16.09 44.53 5.76
CA PRO A 28 -15.32 43.56 6.52
C PRO A 28 -14.31 42.97 5.54
N ALA A 29 -13.02 43.09 5.86
CA ALA A 29 -11.98 42.40 5.13
C ALA A 29 -12.37 40.93 5.13
N PHE A 30 -12.68 40.36 3.94
CA PHE A 30 -12.77 38.94 3.80
C PHE A 30 -11.43 38.42 4.28
N ALA A 31 -11.44 37.70 5.40
CA ALA A 31 -10.24 37.03 5.87
C ALA A 31 -9.73 36.21 4.71
N GLU A 32 -8.49 36.48 4.29
CA GLU A 32 -7.83 35.59 3.30
C GLU A 32 -7.98 34.18 3.83
N PRO A 33 -8.33 33.20 2.96
CA PRO A 33 -8.41 31.84 3.39
C PRO A 33 -7.04 31.48 3.99
N VAL A 34 -7.02 31.19 5.30
CA VAL A 34 -5.84 30.68 5.97
C VAL A 34 -5.47 29.44 5.20
N GLN A 35 -4.45 29.51 4.36
CA GLN A 35 -3.85 28.35 3.75
C GLN A 35 -3.31 27.50 4.89
N ALA A 36 -4.14 26.56 5.37
CA ALA A 36 -3.67 25.56 6.31
C ALA A 36 -2.47 24.90 5.68
N SER A 37 -1.31 24.98 6.30
CA SER A 37 -0.10 24.32 5.83
C SER A 37 -0.38 22.81 5.83
N VAL A 38 -0.57 22.25 4.64
CA VAL A 38 -0.88 20.82 4.48
C VAL A 38 0.36 20.04 4.91
N LYS A 39 0.22 19.22 5.95
CA LYS A 39 1.33 18.43 6.49
C LYS A 39 1.67 17.27 5.55
N PRO A 40 2.94 16.86 5.42
CA PRO A 40 3.30 15.64 4.71
C PRO A 40 2.52 14.45 5.27
N SER A 41 2.07 13.54 4.41
CA SER A 41 1.41 12.33 4.86
C SER A 41 2.39 11.43 5.63
N PRO A 42 2.03 10.98 6.84
CA PRO A 42 2.81 9.97 7.56
C PRO A 42 2.55 8.53 7.04
N VAL A 43 1.53 8.35 6.21
CA VAL A 43 1.23 7.09 5.51
C VAL A 43 1.82 7.18 4.12
N HIS A 44 2.69 6.24 3.77
CA HIS A 44 3.36 6.14 2.48
C HIS A 44 2.63 5.11 1.62
N LEU A 45 2.14 5.54 0.46
CA LEU A 45 1.48 4.64 -0.49
C LEU A 45 2.52 4.03 -1.42
N GLY A 46 2.41 2.72 -1.63
CA GLY A 46 3.24 1.93 -2.52
C GLY A 46 2.40 1.03 -3.43
N LEU A 47 3.07 0.21 -4.18
CA LEU A 47 2.45 -0.76 -5.09
C LEU A 47 3.07 -2.14 -4.90
N ALA A 48 2.25 -3.16 -4.72
CA ALA A 48 2.67 -4.56 -4.88
C ALA A 48 2.72 -4.89 -6.38
N SER A 49 3.89 -5.25 -6.89
CA SER A 49 4.10 -5.50 -8.33
C SER A 49 3.22 -6.64 -8.88
N TYR A 50 2.73 -7.50 -7.99
CA TYR A 50 1.80 -8.59 -8.32
C TYR A 50 0.47 -8.08 -8.91
N THR A 51 0.07 -6.87 -8.59
CA THR A 51 -1.05 -6.16 -9.25
C THR A 51 -0.93 -6.22 -10.78
N PHE A 52 0.27 -6.08 -11.29
CA PHE A 52 0.58 -6.09 -12.73
C PHE A 52 1.28 -7.39 -13.19
N ARG A 53 1.01 -8.51 -12.53
CA ARG A 53 1.65 -9.83 -12.79
C ARG A 53 1.55 -10.33 -14.24
N SER A 54 0.59 -9.85 -15.02
CA SER A 54 0.44 -10.18 -16.44
C SER A 54 1.31 -9.33 -17.37
N PHE A 55 1.90 -8.24 -16.88
CA PHE A 55 2.65 -7.25 -17.65
C PHE A 55 4.15 -7.40 -17.43
N THR A 56 4.95 -6.86 -18.36
CA THR A 56 6.41 -6.81 -18.23
C THR A 56 6.86 -5.70 -17.29
N ARG A 57 8.10 -5.77 -16.80
CA ARG A 57 8.74 -4.70 -16.00
C ARG A 57 8.67 -3.34 -16.70
N ALA A 58 8.94 -3.30 -18.01
CA ALA A 58 8.87 -2.05 -18.77
C ALA A 58 7.46 -1.44 -18.77
N GLN A 59 6.43 -2.26 -18.86
CA GLN A 59 5.03 -1.83 -18.76
C GLN A 59 4.69 -1.38 -17.34
N LEU A 60 5.12 -2.15 -16.31
CA LEU A 60 4.96 -1.79 -14.89
C LEU A 60 5.57 -0.42 -14.59
N ILE A 61 6.80 -0.15 -15.05
CA ILE A 61 7.45 1.16 -14.90
C ILE A 61 6.60 2.27 -15.56
N GLY A 62 6.06 2.01 -16.75
CA GLY A 62 5.16 2.93 -17.42
C GLY A 62 3.88 3.22 -16.62
N PHE A 63 3.28 2.21 -16.02
CA PHE A 63 2.09 2.36 -15.17
C PHE A 63 2.40 3.11 -13.88
N MET A 64 3.50 2.81 -13.20
CA MET A 64 3.91 3.53 -12.00
C MET A 64 4.13 5.01 -12.26
N LYS A 65 4.71 5.35 -13.42
CA LYS A 65 4.87 6.75 -13.85
C LYS A 65 3.52 7.44 -14.07
N GLN A 66 2.55 6.77 -14.70
CA GLN A 66 1.19 7.31 -14.90
C GLN A 66 0.47 7.52 -13.56
N LEU A 67 0.70 6.64 -12.59
CA LEU A 67 0.14 6.70 -11.24
C LEU A 67 0.86 7.71 -10.33
N ASN A 68 1.97 8.29 -10.79
CA ASN A 68 2.88 9.11 -9.98
C ASN A 68 3.32 8.36 -8.71
N LEU A 69 3.86 7.15 -8.87
CA LEU A 69 4.37 6.29 -7.80
C LEU A 69 5.85 6.02 -7.98
N SER A 70 6.59 6.01 -6.88
CA SER A 70 8.02 5.72 -6.84
C SER A 70 8.41 4.56 -5.93
N GLU A 71 7.46 3.98 -5.19
CA GLU A 71 7.73 2.97 -4.18
C GLU A 71 7.09 1.63 -4.57
N LEU A 72 7.87 0.54 -4.53
CA LEU A 72 7.48 -0.76 -5.05
C LEU A 72 7.88 -1.90 -4.11
N ASN A 73 6.91 -2.74 -3.75
CA ASN A 73 7.16 -4.10 -3.29
C ASN A 73 7.24 -5.01 -4.53
N ALA A 74 8.45 -5.46 -4.86
CA ALA A 74 8.72 -6.19 -6.09
C ALA A 74 8.67 -7.71 -5.88
N LYS A 75 7.96 -8.40 -6.79
CA LYS A 75 7.86 -9.87 -6.79
C LYS A 75 8.64 -10.46 -7.97
N ASP A 76 9.16 -11.67 -7.77
CA ASP A 76 9.63 -12.53 -8.86
C ASP A 76 8.42 -13.07 -9.63
N THR A 77 7.90 -12.24 -10.52
CA THR A 77 6.80 -12.56 -11.45
C THR A 77 7.08 -11.89 -12.79
N LYS A 78 6.83 -12.58 -13.90
CA LYS A 78 7.30 -12.15 -15.21
C LYS A 78 8.82 -11.87 -15.15
N ASP A 79 9.19 -10.61 -15.43
CA ASP A 79 10.54 -10.08 -15.35
C ASP A 79 10.65 -8.92 -14.35
N HIS A 80 9.69 -8.83 -13.39
CA HIS A 80 9.64 -7.68 -12.46
C HIS A 80 10.90 -7.61 -11.61
N LEU A 81 11.23 -8.65 -10.86
CA LEU A 81 12.49 -8.74 -10.12
C LEU A 81 12.95 -10.22 -10.09
N PRO A 82 13.55 -10.73 -11.18
CA PRO A 82 14.01 -12.10 -11.26
C PRO A 82 15.05 -12.43 -10.19
N MET A 83 15.03 -13.65 -9.68
CA MET A 83 16.01 -14.09 -8.68
C MET A 83 17.37 -14.51 -9.28
N ASP A 84 17.46 -14.66 -10.60
CA ASP A 84 18.76 -14.87 -11.26
C ASP A 84 19.59 -13.59 -11.29
N PRO A 85 20.92 -13.65 -11.06
CA PRO A 85 21.73 -12.44 -10.88
C PRO A 85 21.76 -11.49 -12.09
N ALA A 86 21.64 -12.01 -13.30
CA ALA A 86 21.66 -11.16 -14.51
C ALA A 86 20.35 -10.41 -14.69
N GLY A 87 19.23 -11.11 -14.57
CA GLY A 87 17.88 -10.54 -14.61
C GLY A 87 17.66 -9.54 -13.48
N GLU A 88 18.11 -9.87 -12.26
CA GLU A 88 18.09 -8.98 -11.11
C GLU A 88 18.86 -7.67 -11.37
N THR A 89 20.09 -7.75 -11.86
CA THR A 89 20.92 -6.58 -12.17
C THR A 89 20.26 -5.67 -13.21
N GLN A 90 19.67 -6.26 -14.26
CA GLN A 90 18.95 -5.49 -15.27
C GLN A 90 17.70 -4.83 -14.67
N ALA A 91 16.95 -5.55 -13.82
CA ALA A 91 15.77 -5.00 -13.17
C ALA A 91 16.12 -3.80 -12.28
N LEU A 92 17.15 -3.90 -11.47
CA LEU A 92 17.62 -2.82 -10.61
C LEU A 92 18.07 -1.60 -11.41
N THR A 93 18.74 -1.80 -12.55
CA THR A 93 19.15 -0.74 -13.46
C THR A 93 17.93 0.00 -14.02
N ASP A 94 16.92 -0.75 -14.48
CA ASP A 94 15.70 -0.18 -15.07
C ASP A 94 14.88 0.62 -14.05
N TYR A 95 14.73 0.09 -12.82
CA TYR A 95 14.04 0.80 -11.74
C TYR A 95 14.78 2.05 -11.31
N ALA A 96 16.10 1.98 -11.15
CA ALA A 96 16.92 3.15 -10.80
C ALA A 96 16.82 4.25 -11.86
N ALA A 97 16.88 3.89 -13.15
CA ALA A 97 16.72 4.83 -14.26
C ALA A 97 15.32 5.48 -14.28
N ALA A 98 14.29 4.78 -13.79
CA ALA A 98 12.93 5.29 -13.68
C ALA A 98 12.66 6.05 -12.37
N GLY A 99 13.60 6.12 -11.43
CA GLY A 99 13.42 6.74 -10.11
C GLY A 99 12.53 5.92 -9.18
N ILE A 100 12.35 4.62 -9.46
CA ILE A 100 11.57 3.70 -8.63
C ILE A 100 12.47 3.06 -7.58
N LYS A 101 12.02 3.06 -6.33
CA LYS A 101 12.71 2.45 -5.18
C LYS A 101 12.00 1.16 -4.80
N LEU A 102 12.80 0.13 -4.55
CA LEU A 102 12.33 -1.14 -4.02
C LEU A 102 12.42 -1.10 -2.50
N HIS A 103 11.28 -1.01 -1.79
CA HIS A 103 11.28 -0.99 -0.33
C HIS A 103 11.10 -2.39 0.27
N ALA A 104 10.43 -3.29 -0.46
CA ALA A 104 10.24 -4.68 -0.08
C ALA A 104 10.38 -5.63 -1.27
N ALA A 105 10.60 -6.91 -1.01
CA ALA A 105 10.51 -7.98 -1.98
C ALA A 105 9.55 -9.08 -1.50
N GLY A 106 8.58 -9.38 -2.31
CA GLY A 106 7.61 -10.44 -1.97
C GLY A 106 6.42 -10.56 -2.92
N THR A 107 5.74 -11.68 -2.80
CA THR A 107 5.94 -12.72 -1.75
C THR A 107 7.09 -13.64 -2.12
N ILE A 108 8.03 -13.82 -1.21
CA ILE A 108 9.12 -14.81 -1.32
C ILE A 108 8.73 -16.05 -0.50
N TYR A 109 8.87 -17.23 -1.09
CA TYR A 109 8.55 -18.49 -0.43
C TYR A 109 9.80 -19.18 0.10
N PHE A 110 9.65 -19.88 1.23
CA PHE A 110 10.71 -20.65 1.89
C PHE A 110 10.35 -22.16 1.90
N PRO A 111 10.41 -22.84 0.75
CA PRO A 111 9.92 -24.21 0.65
C PRO A 111 10.83 -25.25 1.29
N LYS A 112 12.08 -24.89 1.62
CA LYS A 112 13.07 -25.80 2.15
C LYS A 112 13.63 -25.32 3.48
N ASP A 113 13.70 -26.24 4.45
CA ASP A 113 14.40 -26.00 5.73
C ASP A 113 15.90 -26.27 5.59
N GLU A 114 16.56 -25.50 4.70
CA GLU A 114 17.97 -25.61 4.36
C GLU A 114 18.65 -24.25 4.38
N ASP A 115 19.83 -24.15 5.01
CA ASP A 115 20.60 -22.91 5.08
C ASP A 115 20.88 -22.32 3.67
N ALA A 116 21.20 -23.16 2.70
CA ALA A 116 21.53 -22.69 1.35
C ALA A 116 20.31 -22.06 0.64
N ASP A 117 19.12 -22.65 0.79
CA ASP A 117 17.89 -22.14 0.21
C ASP A 117 17.51 -20.80 0.83
N ILE A 118 17.55 -20.70 2.15
CA ILE A 118 17.21 -19.46 2.88
C ILE A 118 18.24 -18.37 2.56
N ARG A 119 19.55 -18.70 2.64
CA ARG A 119 20.63 -17.76 2.33
C ARG A 119 20.47 -17.13 0.96
N SER A 120 20.14 -17.91 -0.06
CA SER A 120 19.97 -17.40 -1.42
C SER A 120 18.94 -16.27 -1.52
N LYS A 121 17.88 -16.31 -0.72
CA LYS A 121 16.81 -15.30 -0.68
C LYS A 121 17.23 -14.03 0.05
N PHE A 122 18.02 -14.19 1.12
CA PHE A 122 18.61 -13.03 1.80
C PHE A 122 19.69 -12.36 0.97
N GLU A 123 20.52 -13.13 0.25
CA GLU A 123 21.52 -12.59 -0.68
C GLU A 123 20.86 -11.82 -1.82
N TYR A 124 19.78 -12.36 -2.39
CA TYR A 124 18.94 -11.66 -3.37
C TYR A 124 18.42 -10.33 -2.82
N ALA A 125 17.75 -10.31 -1.67
CA ALA A 125 17.26 -9.08 -1.08
C ALA A 125 18.39 -8.08 -0.77
N LYS A 126 19.55 -8.57 -0.31
CA LYS A 126 20.73 -7.72 -0.03
C LYS A 126 21.31 -7.09 -1.31
N ARG A 127 21.44 -7.86 -2.40
CA ARG A 127 21.91 -7.33 -3.69
C ARG A 127 20.96 -6.28 -4.24
N ALA A 128 19.64 -6.49 -4.08
CA ALA A 128 18.61 -5.54 -4.47
C ALA A 128 18.51 -4.30 -3.57
N GLY A 129 19.28 -4.24 -2.46
CA GLY A 129 19.20 -3.14 -1.50
C GLY A 129 17.89 -3.11 -0.69
N ILE A 130 17.17 -4.23 -0.65
CA ILE A 130 15.86 -4.37 0.00
C ILE A 130 16.04 -4.71 1.47
N SER A 131 15.32 -4.01 2.34
CA SER A 131 15.40 -4.17 3.79
C SER A 131 14.27 -5.01 4.39
N VAL A 132 13.24 -5.35 3.60
CA VAL A 132 12.09 -6.15 4.02
C VAL A 132 11.82 -7.26 3.00
N ILE A 133 11.86 -8.51 3.45
CA ILE A 133 11.35 -9.67 2.70
C ILE A 133 9.93 -9.93 3.18
N VAL A 134 8.95 -9.88 2.27
CA VAL A 134 7.60 -10.36 2.54
C VAL A 134 7.57 -11.86 2.29
N ALA A 135 7.51 -12.63 3.37
CA ALA A 135 7.48 -14.08 3.32
C ALA A 135 6.08 -14.62 3.09
N GLY A 136 5.91 -15.52 2.13
CA GLY A 136 4.64 -16.15 1.79
C GLY A 136 4.08 -16.99 2.93
N ASP A 137 4.39 -18.26 2.92
CA ASP A 137 3.85 -19.23 3.89
C ASP A 137 4.96 -20.08 4.54
N PRO A 138 5.95 -19.45 5.22
CA PRO A 138 6.97 -20.22 5.92
C PRO A 138 6.32 -21.07 7.02
N THR A 139 6.70 -22.35 7.12
CA THR A 139 6.19 -23.17 8.22
C THR A 139 6.76 -22.70 9.56
N PRO A 140 6.04 -22.86 10.70
CA PRO A 140 6.57 -22.48 12.01
C PRO A 140 7.92 -23.13 12.35
N GLN A 141 8.19 -24.32 11.83
CA GLN A 141 9.42 -25.07 12.08
C GLN A 141 10.66 -24.39 11.46
N ILE A 142 10.52 -23.72 10.33
CA ILE A 142 11.63 -23.04 9.65
C ILE A 142 11.96 -21.66 10.24
N LEU A 143 11.05 -21.06 11.03
CA LEU A 143 11.23 -19.70 11.54
C LEU A 143 12.54 -19.48 12.32
N PRO A 144 12.98 -20.39 13.22
CA PRO A 144 14.26 -20.23 13.91
C PRO A 144 15.46 -20.18 12.96
N ARG A 145 15.38 -20.89 11.82
CA ARG A 145 16.43 -20.85 10.81
C ARG A 145 16.38 -19.54 10.02
N ILE A 146 15.20 -19.05 9.66
CA ILE A 146 15.01 -17.73 9.02
C ILE A 146 15.55 -16.64 9.95
N GLU A 147 15.26 -16.69 11.24
CA GLU A 147 15.74 -15.73 12.24
C GLU A 147 17.28 -15.64 12.29
N LYS A 148 17.99 -16.74 12.10
CA LYS A 148 19.45 -16.75 12.00
C LYS A 148 19.93 -15.83 10.85
N PHE A 149 19.28 -15.91 9.69
CA PHE A 149 19.63 -15.08 8.53
C PHE A 149 19.15 -13.64 8.67
N VAL A 150 18.01 -13.41 9.31
CA VAL A 150 17.57 -12.07 9.72
C VAL A 150 18.68 -11.35 10.52
N LYS A 151 19.30 -12.04 11.48
CA LYS A 151 20.41 -11.51 12.28
C LYS A 151 21.70 -11.33 11.47
N GLU A 152 22.01 -12.28 10.58
CA GLU A 152 23.23 -12.27 9.76
C GLU A 152 23.21 -11.13 8.71
N TYR A 153 22.06 -10.90 8.06
CA TYR A 153 21.93 -9.96 6.95
C TYR A 153 21.40 -8.58 7.34
N ASP A 154 20.88 -8.43 8.56
CA ASP A 154 20.15 -7.24 9.02
C ASP A 154 18.95 -6.88 8.11
N ILE A 155 18.23 -7.90 7.63
CA ILE A 155 17.06 -7.77 6.79
C ILE A 155 15.84 -8.25 7.58
N ARG A 156 14.75 -7.48 7.55
CA ARG A 156 13.49 -7.84 8.18
C ARG A 156 12.76 -8.92 7.38
N VAL A 157 12.02 -9.77 8.08
CA VAL A 157 11.09 -10.72 7.46
C VAL A 157 9.68 -10.43 7.96
N ALA A 158 8.81 -10.07 7.03
CA ALA A 158 7.40 -9.78 7.24
C ALA A 158 6.58 -10.98 6.74
N ILE A 159 6.07 -11.81 7.64
CA ILE A 159 5.22 -12.95 7.26
C ILE A 159 3.84 -12.44 6.89
N LEU A 160 3.36 -12.84 5.70
CA LEU A 160 2.06 -12.44 5.16
C LEU A 160 0.96 -13.35 5.70
N ASN A 161 -0.13 -12.78 6.21
CA ASN A 161 -1.33 -13.55 6.53
C ASN A 161 -2.10 -13.88 5.24
N GLN A 162 -2.67 -15.10 5.16
CA GLN A 162 -3.20 -15.71 3.93
C GLN A 162 -4.73 -15.89 3.94
N GLY A 163 -5.41 -15.50 5.03
CA GLY A 163 -6.85 -15.65 5.14
C GLY A 163 -7.31 -17.01 5.66
N PRO A 164 -8.63 -17.24 5.72
CA PRO A 164 -9.22 -18.41 6.38
C PRO A 164 -8.91 -19.74 5.69
N GLU A 165 -8.42 -19.73 4.46
CA GLU A 165 -8.02 -20.91 3.73
C GLU A 165 -6.68 -21.48 4.20
N ASP A 166 -5.82 -20.63 4.76
CA ASP A 166 -4.54 -21.04 5.33
C ASP A 166 -4.72 -21.46 6.80
N LYS A 167 -4.11 -22.59 7.16
CA LYS A 167 -4.24 -23.14 8.52
C LYS A 167 -3.13 -22.67 9.46
N VAL A 168 -2.09 -22.04 8.92
CA VAL A 168 -0.90 -21.62 9.66
C VAL A 168 -0.92 -20.13 9.94
N TRP A 169 -1.19 -19.35 8.90
CA TRP A 169 -1.17 -17.88 8.95
C TRP A 169 -2.50 -17.26 8.50
N PRO A 170 -3.66 -17.65 9.07
CA PRO A 170 -4.95 -17.10 8.65
C PRO A 170 -5.05 -15.60 8.94
N SER A 171 -4.46 -15.13 10.04
CA SER A 171 -4.52 -13.72 10.46
C SER A 171 -3.14 -13.19 10.86
N PRO A 172 -2.94 -11.86 10.88
CA PRO A 172 -1.69 -11.27 11.36
C PRO A 172 -1.44 -11.52 12.86
N LEU A 173 -2.47 -11.82 13.64
CA LEU A 173 -2.33 -12.16 15.07
C LEU A 173 -1.73 -13.54 15.27
N ASP A 174 -1.97 -14.50 14.36
CA ASP A 174 -1.31 -15.81 14.38
C ASP A 174 0.18 -15.65 14.07
N VAL A 175 0.52 -14.80 13.09
CA VAL A 175 1.92 -14.43 12.83
C VAL A 175 2.56 -13.80 14.07
N LEU A 176 1.92 -12.77 14.63
CA LEU A 176 2.43 -12.08 15.83
C LEU A 176 2.69 -13.05 16.97
N LYS A 177 1.75 -13.98 17.25
CA LYS A 177 1.90 -15.00 18.27
C LYS A 177 3.15 -15.84 18.08
N ALA A 178 3.49 -16.20 16.84
CA ALA A 178 4.67 -16.98 16.52
C ALA A 178 5.97 -16.20 16.67
N VAL A 179 5.98 -14.90 16.23
CA VAL A 179 7.23 -14.12 16.16
C VAL A 179 7.49 -13.22 17.36
N LYS A 180 6.51 -13.01 18.27
CA LYS A 180 6.61 -12.04 19.38
C LYS A 180 7.84 -12.20 20.27
N ASN A 181 8.35 -13.42 20.44
CA ASN A 181 9.52 -13.73 21.27
C ASN A 181 10.79 -13.93 20.45
N MET A 182 10.73 -13.75 19.11
CA MET A 182 11.86 -13.83 18.20
C MET A 182 12.55 -12.47 18.04
N ASP A 183 13.64 -12.44 17.29
CA ASP A 183 14.31 -11.19 16.92
C ASP A 183 13.31 -10.11 16.48
N PRO A 184 13.45 -8.86 16.92
CA PRO A 184 12.49 -7.80 16.57
C PRO A 184 12.34 -7.52 15.08
N ARG A 185 13.24 -8.03 14.23
CA ARG A 185 13.15 -7.97 12.76
C ARG A 185 12.32 -9.09 12.14
N MET A 186 11.79 -10.03 12.94
CA MET A 186 10.74 -10.97 12.55
C MET A 186 9.39 -10.33 12.85
N GLY A 187 8.52 -10.17 11.85
CA GLY A 187 7.24 -9.45 12.00
C GLY A 187 6.21 -9.84 10.96
N CYS A 188 5.28 -8.94 10.72
CA CYS A 188 4.10 -9.16 9.91
C CYS A 188 4.09 -8.26 8.67
N CYS A 189 3.61 -8.81 7.56
CA CYS A 189 2.95 -8.08 6.49
C CYS A 189 1.45 -8.32 6.65
N ILE A 190 0.64 -7.28 6.76
CA ILE A 190 -0.82 -7.43 6.85
C ILE A 190 -1.44 -7.32 5.46
N ASP A 191 -1.98 -8.44 4.95
CA ASP A 191 -2.99 -8.37 3.91
C ASP A 191 -4.35 -8.08 4.58
N VAL A 192 -4.89 -6.91 4.30
CA VAL A 192 -6.09 -6.41 4.98
C VAL A 192 -7.33 -7.22 4.63
N GLY A 193 -7.45 -7.68 3.39
CA GLY A 193 -8.58 -8.47 2.94
C GLY A 193 -8.58 -9.87 3.53
N HIS A 194 -7.43 -10.51 3.56
CA HIS A 194 -7.25 -11.80 4.23
C HIS A 194 -7.50 -11.70 5.75
N CYS A 195 -7.08 -10.60 6.38
CA CYS A 195 -7.29 -10.33 7.79
C CYS A 195 -8.79 -10.31 8.15
N GLU A 196 -9.57 -9.49 7.46
CA GLU A 196 -11.01 -9.37 7.69
C GLU A 196 -11.75 -10.67 7.33
N ARG A 197 -11.37 -11.35 6.26
CA ARG A 197 -11.96 -12.65 5.89
C ARG A 197 -11.69 -13.73 6.92
N ALA A 198 -10.58 -13.67 7.64
CA ALA A 198 -10.28 -14.56 8.76
C ALA A 198 -11.04 -14.20 10.05
N GLY A 199 -11.89 -13.17 10.01
CA GLY A 199 -12.67 -12.71 11.16
C GLY A 199 -11.87 -11.88 12.16
N THR A 200 -10.73 -11.35 11.75
CA THR A 200 -9.89 -10.46 12.57
C THR A 200 -10.11 -9.02 12.13
N ASP A 201 -10.51 -8.14 13.05
CA ASP A 201 -10.62 -6.71 12.81
C ASP A 201 -9.25 -6.14 12.46
N VAL A 202 -9.13 -5.58 11.25
CA VAL A 202 -7.84 -5.11 10.73
C VAL A 202 -7.31 -3.89 11.48
N VAL A 203 -8.19 -3.00 11.96
CA VAL A 203 -7.79 -1.80 12.72
C VAL A 203 -7.20 -2.22 14.07
N GLN A 204 -7.86 -3.17 14.76
CA GLN A 204 -7.33 -3.75 15.99
C GLN A 204 -6.02 -4.49 15.72
N ALA A 205 -5.93 -5.29 14.66
CA ALA A 205 -4.73 -6.03 14.31
C ALA A 205 -3.53 -5.11 14.07
N ILE A 206 -3.71 -3.95 13.39
CA ILE A 206 -2.66 -2.95 13.21
C ILE A 206 -2.13 -2.47 14.56
N HIS A 207 -3.01 -2.16 15.52
CA HIS A 207 -2.59 -1.73 16.86
C HIS A 207 -1.85 -2.84 17.62
N GLU A 208 -2.33 -4.08 17.56
CA GLU A 208 -1.72 -5.20 18.28
C GLU A 208 -0.36 -5.60 17.70
N VAL A 209 -0.24 -5.64 16.37
CA VAL A 209 1.03 -5.93 15.69
C VAL A 209 2.05 -4.82 15.97
N GLY A 210 1.62 -3.56 15.94
CA GLY A 210 2.41 -2.42 16.36
C GLY A 210 3.78 -2.35 15.67
N PRO A 211 4.89 -2.33 16.46
CA PRO A 211 6.24 -2.16 15.90
C PRO A 211 6.75 -3.35 15.07
N ARG A 212 5.99 -4.45 15.02
CA ARG A 212 6.30 -5.61 14.18
C ARG A 212 5.57 -5.61 12.83
N LEU A 213 4.82 -4.55 12.52
CA LEU A 213 4.27 -4.33 11.19
C LEU A 213 5.34 -3.73 10.28
N PHE A 214 5.75 -4.47 9.25
CA PHE A 214 6.84 -4.04 8.36
C PHE A 214 6.38 -3.73 6.96
N ASP A 215 5.26 -4.32 6.53
CA ASP A 215 4.65 -4.08 5.23
C ASP A 215 3.14 -4.29 5.30
N MET A 216 2.39 -3.79 4.33
CA MET A 216 0.94 -3.90 4.30
C MET A 216 0.43 -3.97 2.88
N HIS A 217 -0.33 -5.01 2.56
CA HIS A 217 -1.05 -5.13 1.30
C HIS A 217 -2.49 -4.63 1.48
N ILE A 218 -2.81 -3.51 0.83
CA ILE A 218 -4.15 -2.92 0.88
C ILE A 218 -4.98 -3.35 -0.31
N LYS A 219 -6.23 -3.67 -0.05
CA LYS A 219 -7.30 -3.98 -1.01
C LYS A 219 -8.65 -3.65 -0.39
N ASP A 220 -9.70 -3.65 -1.18
CA ASP A 220 -11.07 -3.46 -0.70
C ASP A 220 -11.96 -4.61 -1.14
N LEU A 221 -12.95 -4.94 -0.32
CA LEU A 221 -13.85 -6.06 -0.49
C LEU A 221 -15.29 -5.61 -0.33
N THR A 222 -16.21 -6.19 -1.09
CA THR A 222 -17.67 -5.99 -0.89
C THR A 222 -18.25 -6.94 0.15
N SER A 223 -17.49 -7.99 0.54
CA SER A 223 -17.91 -8.99 1.54
C SER A 223 -16.71 -9.67 2.17
N PHE A 224 -16.73 -9.85 3.48
CA PHE A 224 -15.68 -10.60 4.20
C PHE A 224 -15.89 -12.13 4.14
N GLN A 225 -17.02 -12.59 3.60
CA GLN A 225 -17.34 -14.01 3.45
C GLN A 225 -16.97 -14.59 2.08
N SER A 226 -16.56 -13.74 1.12
CA SER A 226 -16.23 -14.18 -0.24
C SER A 226 -14.79 -13.84 -0.61
N LYS A 227 -14.10 -14.82 -1.20
CA LYS A 227 -12.75 -14.63 -1.75
C LYS A 227 -12.78 -13.75 -3.02
N GLU A 228 -13.85 -13.84 -3.79
CA GLU A 228 -14.04 -13.14 -5.07
C GLU A 228 -14.69 -11.76 -4.90
N SER A 229 -14.63 -11.17 -3.71
CA SER A 229 -15.31 -9.91 -3.40
C SER A 229 -14.46 -8.66 -3.56
N GLN A 230 -13.22 -8.80 -4.08
CA GLN A 230 -12.33 -7.66 -4.28
C GLN A 230 -12.94 -6.64 -5.26
N VAL A 231 -12.77 -5.36 -4.92
CA VAL A 231 -13.14 -4.21 -5.74
C VAL A 231 -12.04 -3.16 -5.66
N ALA A 232 -12.15 -2.07 -6.43
CA ALA A 232 -11.26 -0.92 -6.25
C ALA A 232 -11.42 -0.33 -4.85
N VAL A 233 -10.31 0.13 -4.27
CA VAL A 233 -10.35 0.74 -2.93
C VAL A 233 -11.27 1.95 -2.92
N GLY A 234 -12.24 1.92 -2.00
CA GLY A 234 -13.31 2.91 -1.87
C GLY A 234 -14.65 2.45 -2.41
N GLN A 235 -14.71 1.31 -3.10
CA GLN A 235 -15.96 0.71 -3.59
C GLN A 235 -16.49 -0.40 -2.66
N GLY A 236 -15.73 -0.78 -1.64
CA GLY A 236 -16.07 -1.85 -0.72
C GLY A 236 -16.44 -1.36 0.67
N ILE A 237 -16.22 -2.26 1.63
CA ILE A 237 -16.60 -2.06 3.03
C ILE A 237 -15.39 -2.02 3.98
N MET A 238 -14.16 -2.01 3.44
CA MET A 238 -12.96 -1.94 4.26
C MET A 238 -12.84 -0.58 4.96
N PRO A 239 -12.44 -0.54 6.24
CA PRO A 239 -12.35 0.69 7.03
C PRO A 239 -11.08 1.50 6.70
N ILE A 240 -10.93 1.94 5.43
CA ILE A 240 -9.69 2.55 4.89
C ILE A 240 -9.20 3.72 5.77
N ARG A 241 -10.10 4.62 6.16
CA ARG A 241 -9.74 5.74 7.05
C ARG A 241 -9.27 5.24 8.42
N GLY A 242 -9.98 4.30 9.04
CA GLY A 242 -9.62 3.71 10.33
C GLY A 242 -8.25 3.02 10.30
N MET A 243 -7.93 2.33 9.21
CA MET A 243 -6.61 1.74 9.01
C MET A 243 -5.52 2.81 8.96
N PHE A 244 -5.72 3.90 8.21
CA PHE A 244 -4.74 4.99 8.16
C PHE A 244 -4.57 5.68 9.51
N GLU A 245 -5.65 5.92 10.25
CA GLU A 245 -5.60 6.45 11.62
C GLU A 245 -4.81 5.52 12.55
N ALA A 246 -5.02 4.20 12.47
CA ALA A 246 -4.29 3.22 13.25
C ALA A 246 -2.79 3.18 12.90
N LEU A 247 -2.43 3.21 11.61
CA LEU A 247 -1.03 3.28 11.15
C LEU A 247 -0.32 4.53 11.68
N ILE A 248 -1.01 5.68 11.66
CA ILE A 248 -0.49 6.93 12.22
C ILE A 248 -0.29 6.81 13.72
N ALA A 249 -1.27 6.23 14.43
CA ALA A 249 -1.23 6.08 15.88
C ALA A 249 -0.06 5.21 16.36
N ILE A 250 0.28 4.14 15.63
CA ILE A 250 1.43 3.29 15.95
C ILE A 250 2.77 3.85 15.44
N GLY A 251 2.74 4.96 14.70
CA GLY A 251 3.94 5.56 14.10
C GLY A 251 4.56 4.70 13.00
N TYR A 252 3.74 4.00 12.22
CA TYR A 252 4.18 3.13 11.12
C TYR A 252 5.09 3.88 10.13
N LYS A 253 6.15 3.20 9.67
CA LYS A 253 7.17 3.78 8.77
C LYS A 253 7.35 3.00 7.47
N GLY A 254 6.61 1.91 7.31
CA GLY A 254 6.60 1.12 6.07
C GLY A 254 5.65 1.71 5.03
N PHE A 255 5.32 0.88 4.05
CA PHE A 255 4.46 1.26 2.95
C PHE A 255 3.11 0.55 3.01
N VAL A 256 2.10 1.17 2.40
CA VAL A 256 0.77 0.60 2.18
C VAL A 256 0.68 0.32 0.69
N ASP A 257 0.94 -0.93 0.32
CA ASP A 257 1.06 -1.37 -1.06
C ASP A 257 -0.30 -1.81 -1.60
N LEU A 258 -0.77 -1.13 -2.63
CA LEU A 258 -1.98 -1.61 -3.31
C LEU A 258 -1.70 -2.96 -3.98
N GLU A 259 -2.49 -3.97 -3.61
CA GLU A 259 -2.52 -5.28 -4.26
C GLU A 259 -3.89 -5.52 -4.89
N TYR A 260 -4.01 -5.19 -6.18
CA TYR A 260 -5.22 -5.31 -6.96
C TYR A 260 -5.17 -6.56 -7.83
N GLU A 261 -5.91 -7.61 -7.44
CA GLU A 261 -5.76 -8.95 -8.01
C GLU A 261 -6.84 -9.32 -9.03
N ILE A 262 -7.81 -8.45 -9.24
CA ILE A 262 -8.89 -8.62 -10.23
C ILE A 262 -8.56 -7.88 -11.53
N HIS A 263 -9.29 -8.20 -12.60
CA HIS A 263 -9.10 -7.59 -13.93
C HIS A 263 -7.64 -7.65 -14.42
N GLY A 264 -7.00 -8.83 -14.29
CA GLY A 264 -5.57 -9.02 -14.54
C GLY A 264 -5.09 -8.61 -15.94
N ASP A 265 -6.00 -8.50 -16.93
CA ASP A 265 -5.69 -8.07 -18.29
C ASP A 265 -5.79 -6.54 -18.45
N ASP A 266 -6.53 -5.84 -17.59
CA ASP A 266 -6.67 -4.37 -17.59
C ASP A 266 -6.92 -3.86 -16.15
N PRO A 267 -5.93 -3.91 -15.26
CA PRO A 267 -6.10 -3.47 -13.87
C PRO A 267 -6.08 -1.94 -13.69
N MET A 268 -5.57 -1.18 -14.67
CA MET A 268 -5.30 0.25 -14.53
C MET A 268 -6.52 1.09 -14.11
N PRO A 269 -7.74 0.89 -14.64
CA PRO A 269 -8.90 1.66 -14.18
C PRO A 269 -9.14 1.55 -12.67
N GLY A 270 -9.17 0.33 -12.14
CA GLY A 270 -9.38 0.10 -10.71
C GLY A 270 -8.19 0.54 -9.85
N VAL A 271 -6.98 0.44 -10.36
CA VAL A 271 -5.77 0.93 -9.69
C VAL A 271 -5.78 2.46 -9.57
N ILE A 272 -6.11 3.18 -10.65
CA ILE A 272 -6.24 4.65 -10.64
C ILE A 272 -7.30 5.08 -9.62
N GLU A 273 -8.46 4.44 -9.62
CA GLU A 273 -9.55 4.71 -8.69
C GLU A 273 -9.12 4.47 -7.23
N SER A 274 -8.46 3.34 -6.97
CA SER A 274 -7.94 2.99 -5.65
C SER A 274 -6.97 4.05 -5.10
N PHE A 275 -5.98 4.46 -5.89
CA PHE A 275 -5.04 5.51 -5.46
C PHE A 275 -5.71 6.87 -5.30
N ALA A 276 -6.67 7.23 -6.18
CA ALA A 276 -7.42 8.47 -6.06
C ALA A 276 -8.22 8.52 -4.75
N PHE A 277 -8.88 7.42 -4.39
CA PHE A 277 -9.62 7.30 -3.14
C PHE A 277 -8.71 7.39 -1.92
N MET A 278 -7.63 6.61 -1.86
CA MET A 278 -6.68 6.61 -0.74
C MET A 278 -6.05 7.99 -0.52
N ARG A 279 -5.64 8.66 -1.59
CA ARG A 279 -5.13 10.04 -1.55
C ARG A 279 -6.21 11.01 -1.07
N GLY A 280 -7.47 10.82 -1.51
CA GLY A 280 -8.61 11.61 -1.05
C GLY A 280 -8.88 11.45 0.44
N VAL A 281 -8.78 10.24 0.98
CA VAL A 281 -8.90 9.97 2.43
C VAL A 281 -7.80 10.71 3.20
N LEU A 282 -6.53 10.60 2.77
CA LEU A 282 -5.41 11.29 3.41
C LEU A 282 -5.57 12.81 3.35
N ALA A 283 -6.02 13.36 2.23
CA ALA A 283 -6.33 14.79 2.09
C ALA A 283 -7.46 15.22 3.03
N GLY A 284 -8.52 14.42 3.16
CA GLY A 284 -9.61 14.63 4.12
C GLY A 284 -9.19 14.54 5.59
N MET A 285 -8.05 13.90 5.87
CA MET A 285 -7.40 13.87 7.19
C MET A 285 -6.42 15.06 7.40
N GLY A 286 -6.26 15.94 6.42
CA GLY A 286 -5.41 17.14 6.50
C GLY A 286 -3.96 16.92 6.07
N TYR A 287 -3.68 15.83 5.35
CA TYR A 287 -2.33 15.52 4.84
C TYR A 287 -2.16 15.90 3.36
N ALA A 288 -0.93 16.24 2.99
CA ALA A 288 -0.58 16.48 1.60
C ALA A 288 -0.76 15.19 0.77
N ASN A 289 -1.16 15.38 -0.47
CA ASN A 289 -1.17 14.33 -1.48
C ASN A 289 0.28 14.06 -1.95
N ASN A 290 1.08 13.45 -1.07
CA ASN A 290 2.42 13.02 -1.45
C ASN A 290 2.28 11.66 -2.14
N ALA A 291 2.43 11.68 -3.45
CA ALA A 291 2.69 10.48 -4.20
C ALA A 291 4.13 10.06 -3.99
#